data_ae82d0a71a25cbd13f069c30bed91650
#
_entry.id   ae82d0a71a25cbd13f069c30bed91650
#
_cell.length_a   1.000
_cell.length_b   1.000
_cell.length_c   1.000
_cell.angle_alpha   90.00
_cell.angle_beta   90.00
_cell.angle_gamma   90.00
#
_symmetry.space_group_name_H-M   'P 1'
#
loop_
_entity.id
_entity.type
_entity.pdbx_description
1 polymer ?
#
loop_
_entity_poly.entity_id
_entity_poly.type
_entity_poly.pdbx_seq_one_letter_code
_entity_poly.pdbx_strand_id
1 'polypeptide(L)'
;QARAGAHVVAPSGMMDGQVGRIRAALDAEGFDHVAILAYSAKYASGLYGPFRDAVDVTIAGGGDRKTYQQDWRNAREALREIDADIAQGADMVMVKPALAYLDVIRAARERVDVPVAAYHVSGEYAMIKAAAANGWIDGDVVALEHLTAIKRAGADLILTYLARWFAEGPGRA
;
A
#
# COMPACT_ATOMS: atom_id res chain seq x y z
N GLN A 1 -6.07 16.75 -8.40
CA GLN A 1 -5.27 15.70 -9.07
C GLN A 1 -5.89 15.35 -10.42
N ALA A 2 -7.17 14.96 -10.51
CA ALA A 2 -7.85 14.63 -11.77
C ALA A 2 -7.77 15.77 -12.80
N ARG A 3 -8.06 17.03 -12.42
CA ARG A 3 -7.92 18.22 -13.28
C ARG A 3 -6.49 18.45 -13.79
N ALA A 4 -5.48 17.93 -13.08
CA ALA A 4 -4.08 17.99 -13.49
C ALA A 4 -3.65 16.76 -14.34
N GLY A 5 -4.59 15.90 -14.72
CA GLY A 5 -4.35 14.75 -15.59
C GLY A 5 -4.00 13.44 -14.90
N ALA A 6 -4.27 13.29 -13.59
CA ALA A 6 -4.10 12.01 -12.93
C ALA A 6 -5.12 10.98 -13.45
N HIS A 7 -4.66 9.79 -13.85
CA HIS A 7 -5.51 8.68 -14.26
C HIS A 7 -5.99 7.84 -13.07
N VAL A 8 -5.26 7.90 -11.96
CA VAL A 8 -5.58 7.18 -10.72
C VAL A 8 -5.37 8.14 -9.55
N VAL A 9 -6.32 8.18 -8.63
CA VAL A 9 -6.15 8.82 -7.32
C VAL A 9 -6.02 7.76 -6.24
N ALA A 10 -5.11 7.97 -5.28
CA ALA A 10 -4.79 6.97 -4.27
C ALA A 10 -4.91 7.56 -2.86
N PRO A 11 -6.13 7.67 -2.30
CA PRO A 11 -6.36 8.25 -0.99
C PRO A 11 -5.78 7.37 0.12
N SER A 12 -4.95 7.96 0.97
CA SER A 12 -4.23 7.26 2.04
C SER A 12 -4.82 7.53 3.44
N GLY A 13 -6.06 8.03 3.51
CA GLY A 13 -6.67 8.52 4.74
C GLY A 13 -7.28 7.44 5.62
N MET A 14 -7.86 6.41 5.06
CA MET A 14 -8.60 5.35 5.78
C MET A 14 -9.80 5.86 6.59
N MET A 15 -10.41 6.94 6.17
CA MET A 15 -11.61 7.45 6.84
C MET A 15 -12.86 6.81 6.25
N ASP A 16 -13.77 6.37 7.11
CA ASP A 16 -15.05 5.79 6.70
C ASP A 16 -15.78 6.73 5.74
N GLY A 17 -16.22 6.18 4.60
CA GLY A 17 -16.91 6.96 3.57
C GLY A 17 -16.00 7.82 2.69
N GLN A 18 -14.68 7.83 2.89
CA GLN A 18 -13.76 8.65 2.10
C GLN A 18 -13.80 8.29 0.62
N VAL A 19 -13.74 7.00 0.29
CA VAL A 19 -13.76 6.50 -1.10
C VAL A 19 -15.05 6.94 -1.79
N GLY A 20 -16.21 6.73 -1.17
CA GLY A 20 -17.50 7.11 -1.74
C GLY A 20 -17.62 8.62 -1.98
N ARG A 21 -17.08 9.43 -1.08
CA ARG A 21 -17.06 10.90 -1.26
C ARG A 21 -16.14 11.34 -2.41
N ILE A 22 -14.98 10.68 -2.56
CA ILE A 22 -14.05 10.96 -3.67
C ILE A 22 -14.70 10.53 -4.99
N ARG A 23 -15.31 9.34 -5.06
CA ARG A 23 -15.99 8.86 -6.27
C ARG A 23 -17.10 9.81 -6.70
N ALA A 24 -17.99 10.17 -5.77
CA ALA A 24 -19.08 11.12 -6.05
C ALA A 24 -18.57 12.49 -6.53
N ALA A 25 -17.48 12.99 -5.96
CA ALA A 25 -16.88 14.25 -6.39
C ALA A 25 -16.24 14.18 -7.78
N LEU A 26 -15.57 13.07 -8.10
CA LEU A 26 -15.00 12.84 -9.43
C LEU A 26 -16.10 12.76 -10.49
N ASP A 27 -17.17 12.01 -10.22
CA ASP A 27 -18.29 11.85 -11.15
C ASP A 27 -19.00 13.17 -11.41
N ALA A 28 -19.25 13.95 -10.36
CA ALA A 28 -19.91 15.26 -10.47
C ALA A 28 -19.11 16.26 -11.32
N GLU A 29 -17.80 16.10 -11.39
CA GLU A 29 -16.89 16.95 -12.17
C GLU A 29 -16.55 16.36 -13.56
N GLY A 30 -17.18 15.23 -13.96
CA GLY A 30 -16.95 14.56 -15.24
C GLY A 30 -15.64 13.74 -15.32
N PHE A 31 -15.09 13.35 -14.17
CA PHE A 31 -13.89 12.50 -14.05
C PHE A 31 -14.25 11.05 -13.71
N ASP A 32 -15.34 10.52 -14.25
CA ASP A 32 -15.82 9.15 -14.07
C ASP A 32 -14.80 8.08 -14.53
N HIS A 33 -13.92 8.44 -15.47
CA HIS A 33 -12.83 7.62 -15.99
C HIS A 33 -11.58 7.58 -15.08
N VAL A 34 -11.52 8.39 -14.02
CA VAL A 34 -10.38 8.40 -13.08
C VAL A 34 -10.58 7.31 -12.03
N ALA A 35 -9.66 6.34 -12.02
CA ALA A 35 -9.73 5.22 -11.09
C ALA A 35 -9.32 5.61 -9.65
N ILE A 36 -9.85 4.87 -8.67
CA ILE A 36 -9.51 5.02 -7.25
C ILE A 36 -8.77 3.78 -6.77
N LEU A 37 -7.51 3.96 -6.32
CA LEU A 37 -6.74 2.97 -5.58
C LEU A 37 -6.87 3.27 -4.08
N ALA A 38 -7.73 2.56 -3.39
CA ALA A 38 -7.98 2.76 -1.96
C ALA A 38 -6.92 2.08 -1.09
N TYR A 39 -6.42 2.79 -0.08
CA TYR A 39 -5.53 2.23 0.95
C TYR A 39 -6.35 1.49 2.02
N SER A 40 -7.12 0.49 1.62
CA SER A 40 -8.17 -0.16 2.41
C SER A 40 -7.63 -0.90 3.64
N ALA A 41 -6.43 -1.49 3.54
CA ALA A 41 -5.80 -2.23 4.64
C ALA A 41 -4.44 -1.62 5.00
N LYS A 42 -4.48 -0.46 5.68
CA LYS A 42 -3.27 0.24 6.11
C LYS A 42 -3.08 0.12 7.62
N TYR A 43 -2.05 -0.60 8.02
CA TYR A 43 -1.75 -0.92 9.41
C TYR A 43 -0.91 0.16 10.11
N ALA A 44 -1.11 0.35 11.41
CA ALA A 44 -0.30 1.21 12.27
C ALA A 44 1.07 0.54 12.53
N SER A 45 1.95 0.58 11.54
CA SER A 45 3.21 -0.16 11.54
C SER A 45 4.40 0.70 11.97
N GLY A 46 5.37 0.08 12.65
CA GLY A 46 6.70 0.64 12.89
C GLY A 46 7.55 0.78 11.63
N LEU A 47 7.20 0.07 10.55
CA LEU A 47 7.93 0.07 9.28
C LEU A 47 7.82 1.40 8.49
N TYR A 48 7.08 2.39 8.99
CA TYR A 48 7.00 3.72 8.40
C TYR A 48 8.08 4.69 8.91
N GLY A 49 8.97 4.25 9.81
CA GLY A 49 10.00 5.11 10.43
C GLY A 49 10.80 5.92 9.42
N PRO A 50 11.51 5.30 8.45
CA PRO A 50 12.35 6.06 7.51
C PRO A 50 11.58 7.08 6.66
N PHE A 51 10.33 6.78 6.28
CA PHE A 51 9.48 7.73 5.56
C PHE A 51 9.09 8.91 6.43
N ARG A 52 8.72 8.67 7.70
CA ARG A 52 8.33 9.76 8.63
C ARG A 52 9.48 10.72 8.88
N ASP A 53 10.68 10.19 9.05
CA ASP A 53 11.90 10.95 9.19
C ASP A 53 12.19 11.80 7.95
N ALA A 54 12.11 11.19 6.76
CA ALA A 54 12.40 11.86 5.49
C ALA A 54 11.43 13.02 5.15
N VAL A 55 10.18 12.97 5.61
CA VAL A 55 9.17 14.01 5.32
C VAL A 55 8.94 14.97 6.48
N ASP A 56 9.64 14.80 7.59
CA ASP A 56 9.58 15.63 8.82
C ASP A 56 8.14 15.94 9.26
N VAL A 57 7.24 14.94 9.15
CA VAL A 57 5.83 15.11 9.50
C VAL A 57 5.58 14.74 10.95
N THR A 58 5.28 15.73 11.75
CA THR A 58 4.77 15.58 13.10
C THR A 58 3.27 15.82 13.15
N ILE A 59 2.57 15.10 14.04
CA ILE A 59 1.14 15.34 14.28
C ILE A 59 1.03 16.46 15.31
N ALA A 60 0.33 17.54 14.95
CA ALA A 60 0.05 18.62 15.87
C ALA A 60 -0.66 18.07 17.13
N GLY A 61 -0.18 18.44 18.30
CA GLY A 61 -0.72 17.98 19.58
C GLY A 61 -0.17 16.64 20.09
N GLY A 62 0.84 16.04 19.44
CA GLY A 62 1.55 14.86 19.94
C GLY A 62 0.78 13.54 19.83
N GLY A 63 -0.25 13.48 19.00
CA GLY A 63 -1.03 12.27 18.74
C GLY A 63 -0.30 11.26 17.85
N ASP A 64 -0.83 10.05 17.78
CA ASP A 64 -0.38 9.02 16.83
C ASP A 64 -1.49 8.71 15.80
N ARG A 65 -1.18 7.83 14.85
CA ARG A 65 -2.12 7.44 13.77
C ARG A 65 -2.87 6.15 14.08
N LYS A 66 -2.76 5.60 15.29
CA LYS A 66 -3.38 4.33 15.68
C LYS A 66 -4.90 4.43 15.82
N THR A 67 -5.43 5.64 15.90
CA THR A 67 -6.88 5.90 15.98
C THR A 67 -7.62 5.58 14.67
N TYR A 68 -6.92 5.56 13.54
CA TYR A 68 -7.54 5.33 12.22
C TYR A 68 -6.76 4.35 11.34
N GLN A 69 -5.49 4.05 11.66
CA GLN A 69 -4.77 2.93 11.03
C GLN A 69 -5.08 1.65 11.79
N GLN A 70 -5.20 0.55 11.06
CA GLN A 70 -5.60 -0.75 11.60
C GLN A 70 -4.58 -1.29 12.61
N ASP A 71 -5.09 -2.00 13.60
CA ASP A 71 -4.25 -2.74 14.55
C ASP A 71 -3.61 -3.94 13.83
N TRP A 72 -2.29 -3.99 13.83
CA TRP A 72 -1.52 -5.06 13.19
C TRP A 72 -1.79 -6.46 13.74
N ARG A 73 -2.47 -6.59 14.88
CA ARG A 73 -2.94 -7.87 15.44
C ARG A 73 -4.26 -8.34 14.86
N ASN A 74 -4.96 -7.51 14.08
CA ASN A 74 -6.32 -7.78 13.60
C ASN A 74 -6.36 -7.84 12.06
N ALA A 75 -6.36 -9.06 11.51
CA ALA A 75 -6.50 -9.26 10.06
C ALA A 75 -7.95 -9.14 9.56
N ARG A 76 -8.96 -9.36 10.44
CA ARG A 76 -10.37 -9.38 10.01
C ARG A 76 -10.91 -8.01 9.64
N GLU A 77 -10.42 -6.97 10.29
CA GLU A 77 -10.79 -5.59 9.99
C GLU A 77 -10.40 -5.21 8.55
N ALA A 78 -9.20 -5.61 8.11
CA ALA A 78 -8.75 -5.36 6.75
C ALA A 78 -9.74 -5.83 5.68
N LEU A 79 -10.31 -7.01 5.84
CA LEU A 79 -11.26 -7.57 4.87
C LEU A 79 -12.60 -6.80 4.87
N ARG A 80 -13.04 -6.29 6.01
CA ARG A 80 -14.23 -5.45 6.11
C ARG A 80 -14.05 -4.09 5.45
N GLU A 81 -12.90 -3.48 5.66
CA GLU A 81 -12.56 -2.20 5.04
C GLU A 81 -12.39 -2.34 3.52
N ILE A 82 -11.78 -3.43 3.05
CA ILE A 82 -11.69 -3.76 1.62
C ILE A 82 -13.09 -3.86 0.99
N ASP A 83 -14.00 -4.60 1.62
CA ASP A 83 -15.38 -4.72 1.12
C ASP A 83 -16.10 -3.36 1.12
N ALA A 84 -15.92 -2.56 2.16
CA ALA A 84 -16.54 -1.25 2.27
C ALA A 84 -16.03 -0.28 1.21
N ASP A 85 -14.73 -0.24 0.95
CA ASP A 85 -14.13 0.61 -0.08
C ASP A 85 -14.58 0.22 -1.49
N ILE A 86 -14.67 -1.09 -1.77
CA ILE A 86 -15.20 -1.58 -3.06
C ILE A 86 -16.67 -1.18 -3.23
N ALA A 87 -17.49 -1.34 -2.19
CA ALA A 87 -18.89 -0.93 -2.21
C ALA A 87 -19.07 0.59 -2.39
N GLN A 88 -18.06 1.37 -2.02
CA GLN A 88 -17.99 2.82 -2.20
C GLN A 88 -17.42 3.27 -3.55
N GLY A 89 -16.99 2.33 -4.40
CA GLY A 89 -16.51 2.60 -5.75
C GLY A 89 -14.99 2.65 -5.90
N ALA A 90 -14.24 1.94 -5.04
CA ALA A 90 -12.81 1.68 -5.29
C ALA A 90 -12.63 0.73 -6.47
N ASP A 91 -11.77 1.10 -7.42
CA ASP A 91 -11.40 0.27 -8.57
C ASP A 91 -10.28 -0.71 -8.23
N MET A 92 -9.46 -0.37 -7.24
CA MET A 92 -8.35 -1.17 -6.74
C MET A 92 -8.23 -0.98 -5.23
N VAL A 93 -7.76 -2.01 -4.52
CA VAL A 93 -7.53 -1.97 -3.07
C VAL A 93 -6.06 -2.23 -2.74
N MET A 94 -5.60 -1.72 -1.60
CA MET A 94 -4.20 -1.83 -1.21
C MET A 94 -4.03 -2.34 0.21
N VAL A 95 -3.08 -3.25 0.40
CA VAL A 95 -2.53 -3.67 1.70
C VAL A 95 -1.19 -2.95 1.94
N LYS A 96 -1.03 -2.34 3.11
CA LYS A 96 0.17 -1.59 3.49
C LYS A 96 0.46 -1.72 4.98
N PRO A 97 1.66 -2.14 5.39
CA PRO A 97 2.81 -2.63 4.61
C PRO A 97 2.56 -3.96 3.89
N ALA A 98 3.58 -4.50 3.21
CA ALA A 98 3.42 -5.69 2.39
C ALA A 98 3.99 -6.97 3.02
N LEU A 99 5.29 -7.05 3.29
CA LEU A 99 5.98 -8.31 3.58
C LEU A 99 5.51 -8.97 4.89
N ALA A 100 5.28 -8.18 5.93
CA ALA A 100 4.78 -8.68 7.21
C ALA A 100 3.27 -8.99 7.20
N TYR A 101 2.58 -8.78 6.06
CA TYR A 101 1.13 -8.90 5.87
C TYR A 101 0.76 -9.73 4.63
N LEU A 102 1.62 -10.71 4.28
CA LEU A 102 1.37 -11.61 3.13
C LEU A 102 0.09 -12.43 3.30
N ASP A 103 -0.26 -12.77 4.51
CA ASP A 103 -1.51 -13.43 4.90
C ASP A 103 -2.72 -12.55 4.57
N VAL A 104 -2.64 -11.25 4.87
CA VAL A 104 -3.71 -10.29 4.56
C VAL A 104 -3.82 -10.07 3.04
N ILE A 105 -2.68 -9.97 2.32
CA ILE A 105 -2.67 -9.88 0.86
C ILE A 105 -3.32 -11.12 0.25
N ARG A 106 -2.99 -12.30 0.75
CA ARG A 106 -3.59 -13.56 0.29
C ARG A 106 -5.09 -13.60 0.55
N ALA A 107 -5.52 -13.27 1.75
CA ALA A 107 -6.93 -13.23 2.11
C ALA A 107 -7.73 -12.19 1.30
N ALA A 108 -7.13 -11.03 1.03
CA ALA A 108 -7.71 -10.02 0.14
C ALA A 108 -7.88 -10.57 -1.29
N ARG A 109 -6.81 -11.17 -1.86
CA ARG A 109 -6.87 -11.74 -3.22
C ARG A 109 -7.92 -12.83 -3.38
N GLU A 110 -8.14 -13.67 -2.36
CA GLU A 110 -9.15 -14.72 -2.38
C GLU A 110 -10.58 -14.19 -2.25
N ARG A 111 -10.74 -12.96 -1.74
CA ARG A 111 -12.03 -12.35 -1.46
C ARG A 111 -12.56 -11.45 -2.56
N VAL A 112 -11.69 -10.80 -3.36
CA VAL A 112 -12.08 -9.76 -4.29
C VAL A 112 -11.65 -10.05 -5.73
N ASP A 113 -12.42 -9.55 -6.70
CA ASP A 113 -12.10 -9.64 -8.11
C ASP A 113 -11.37 -8.39 -8.65
N VAL A 114 -11.37 -7.28 -7.89
CA VAL A 114 -10.61 -6.08 -8.26
C VAL A 114 -9.11 -6.29 -8.02
N PRO A 115 -8.22 -5.53 -8.72
CA PRO A 115 -6.79 -5.63 -8.50
C PRO A 115 -6.39 -5.32 -7.06
N VAL A 116 -5.51 -6.15 -6.51
CA VAL A 116 -4.93 -6.00 -5.17
C VAL A 116 -3.53 -5.41 -5.29
N ALA A 117 -3.32 -4.21 -4.75
CA ALA A 117 -2.01 -3.60 -4.62
C ALA A 117 -1.39 -3.91 -3.25
N ALA A 118 -0.06 -3.95 -3.21
CA ALA A 118 0.69 -4.05 -1.96
C ALA A 118 1.79 -2.99 -1.92
N TYR A 119 1.99 -2.36 -0.75
CA TYR A 119 3.03 -1.36 -0.61
C TYR A 119 4.20 -1.90 0.21
N HIS A 120 5.32 -2.21 -0.46
CA HIS A 120 6.61 -2.52 0.14
C HIS A 120 7.24 -1.21 0.62
N VAL A 121 7.09 -0.93 1.93
CA VAL A 121 7.31 0.39 2.51
C VAL A 121 8.78 0.68 2.85
N SER A 122 9.05 1.91 3.29
CA SER A 122 10.40 2.42 3.55
C SER A 122 11.18 1.60 4.57
N GLY A 123 10.53 1.09 5.62
CA GLY A 123 11.18 0.23 6.61
C GLY A 123 11.57 -1.13 6.05
N GLU A 124 10.73 -1.72 5.21
CA GLU A 124 11.04 -2.98 4.52
C GLU A 124 12.24 -2.82 3.59
N TYR A 125 12.27 -1.73 2.82
CA TYR A 125 13.41 -1.37 1.98
C TYR A 125 14.68 -1.12 2.81
N ALA A 126 14.57 -0.35 3.89
CA ALA A 126 15.70 0.02 4.75
C ALA A 126 16.32 -1.20 5.44
N MET A 127 15.53 -2.20 5.84
CA MET A 127 16.02 -3.45 6.43
C MET A 127 16.93 -4.21 5.45
N ILE A 128 16.53 -4.34 4.18
CA ILE A 128 17.36 -4.97 3.15
C ILE A 128 18.67 -4.19 2.98
N LYS A 129 18.59 -2.87 2.81
CA LYS A 129 19.76 -2.03 2.56
C LYS A 129 20.73 -2.03 3.73
N ALA A 130 20.23 -1.98 4.97
CA ALA A 130 21.08 -2.02 6.16
C ALA A 130 21.76 -3.38 6.33
N ALA A 131 21.05 -4.48 6.17
CA ALA A 131 21.64 -5.82 6.28
C ALA A 131 22.64 -6.09 5.17
N ALA A 132 22.38 -5.66 3.94
CA ALA A 132 23.31 -5.79 2.82
C ALA A 132 24.58 -4.94 3.03
N ALA A 133 24.45 -3.71 3.53
CA ALA A 133 25.58 -2.84 3.82
C ALA A 133 26.53 -3.42 4.88
N ASN A 134 26.01 -4.25 5.80
CA ASN A 134 26.80 -4.98 6.79
C ASN A 134 27.32 -6.34 6.29
N GLY A 135 27.04 -6.72 5.04
CA GLY A 135 27.47 -8.00 4.49
C GLY A 135 26.74 -9.22 5.06
N TRP A 136 25.60 -9.03 5.70
CA TRP A 136 24.85 -10.12 6.33
C TRP A 136 23.95 -10.89 5.34
N ILE A 137 23.56 -10.23 4.27
CA ILE A 137 22.72 -10.80 3.20
C ILE A 137 23.21 -10.33 1.82
N ASP A 138 22.89 -11.09 0.78
CA ASP A 138 22.89 -10.59 -0.59
C ASP A 138 21.63 -9.73 -0.79
N GLY A 139 21.83 -8.42 -0.88
CA GLY A 139 20.72 -7.45 -0.93
C GLY A 139 19.87 -7.57 -2.17
N ASP A 140 20.43 -7.93 -3.31
CA ASP A 140 19.70 -8.07 -4.57
C ASP A 140 18.87 -9.35 -4.60
N VAL A 141 19.42 -10.45 -4.10
CA VAL A 141 18.69 -11.72 -3.96
C VAL A 141 17.52 -11.55 -3.01
N VAL A 142 17.73 -10.96 -1.82
CA VAL A 142 16.65 -10.76 -0.84
C VAL A 142 15.61 -9.75 -1.31
N ALA A 143 16.02 -8.70 -2.05
CA ALA A 143 15.08 -7.76 -2.67
C ALA A 143 14.14 -8.47 -3.65
N LEU A 144 14.68 -9.35 -4.49
CA LEU A 144 13.89 -10.15 -5.43
C LEU A 144 12.98 -11.15 -4.70
N GLU A 145 13.46 -11.79 -3.63
CA GLU A 145 12.65 -12.67 -2.78
C GLU A 145 11.45 -11.93 -2.17
N HIS A 146 11.66 -10.73 -1.64
CA HIS A 146 10.57 -9.91 -1.08
C HIS A 146 9.50 -9.61 -2.13
N LEU A 147 9.89 -9.10 -3.31
CA LEU A 147 8.94 -8.79 -4.38
C LEU A 147 8.22 -10.05 -4.87
N THR A 148 8.95 -11.17 -5.00
CA THR A 148 8.38 -12.46 -5.38
C THR A 148 7.39 -12.98 -4.33
N ALA A 149 7.71 -12.87 -3.04
CA ALA A 149 6.83 -13.28 -1.96
C ALA A 149 5.52 -12.48 -1.95
N ILE A 150 5.60 -11.16 -2.15
CA ILE A 150 4.44 -10.28 -2.24
C ILE A 150 3.58 -10.64 -3.47
N LYS A 151 4.22 -10.85 -4.63
CA LYS A 151 3.51 -11.28 -5.85
C LYS A 151 2.86 -12.65 -5.68
N ARG A 152 3.56 -13.62 -5.09
CA ARG A 152 3.06 -14.97 -4.81
C ARG A 152 1.89 -14.95 -3.82
N ALA A 153 1.86 -14.02 -2.87
CA ALA A 153 0.73 -13.83 -1.97
C ALA A 153 -0.55 -13.37 -2.69
N GLY A 154 -0.42 -12.79 -3.89
CA GLY A 154 -1.56 -12.43 -4.74
C GLY A 154 -1.66 -10.95 -5.12
N ALA A 155 -0.62 -10.15 -4.84
CA ALA A 155 -0.61 -8.76 -5.28
C ALA A 155 -0.52 -8.67 -6.82
N ASP A 156 -1.41 -7.89 -7.43
CA ASP A 156 -1.37 -7.57 -8.85
C ASP A 156 -0.36 -6.44 -9.13
N LEU A 157 -0.29 -5.46 -8.23
CA LEU A 157 0.62 -4.32 -8.29
C LEU A 157 1.45 -4.24 -7.00
N ILE A 158 2.72 -3.85 -7.14
CA ILE A 158 3.61 -3.65 -5.99
C ILE A 158 4.19 -2.24 -6.07
N LEU A 159 3.85 -1.40 -5.08
CA LEU A 159 4.50 -0.11 -4.89
C LEU A 159 5.76 -0.35 -4.05
N THR A 160 6.92 0.08 -4.54
CA THR A 160 8.20 -0.18 -3.87
C THR A 160 9.27 0.83 -4.22
N TYR A 161 10.19 1.08 -3.30
CA TYR A 161 11.43 1.85 -3.54
C TYR A 161 12.43 1.09 -4.43
N LEU A 162 12.19 -0.20 -4.68
CA LEU A 162 12.98 -1.04 -5.57
C LEU A 162 12.50 -1.00 -7.03
N ALA A 163 11.43 -0.25 -7.36
CA ALA A 163 10.78 -0.31 -8.68
C ALA A 163 11.74 -0.02 -9.84
N ARG A 164 12.58 1.03 -9.71
CA ARG A 164 13.56 1.37 -10.73
C ARG A 164 14.62 0.29 -10.89
N TRP A 165 15.21 -0.17 -9.78
CA TRP A 165 16.19 -1.25 -9.78
C TRP A 165 15.64 -2.53 -10.44
N PHE A 166 14.41 -2.90 -10.11
CA PHE A 166 13.73 -4.06 -10.68
C PHE A 166 13.54 -3.91 -12.20
N ALA A 167 13.04 -2.76 -12.64
CA ALA A 167 12.79 -2.48 -14.06
C ALA A 167 14.07 -2.39 -14.90
N GLU A 168 15.19 -1.94 -14.33
CA GLU A 168 16.49 -1.82 -15.02
C GLU A 168 17.29 -3.14 -15.05
N GLY A 169 16.97 -4.11 -14.19
CA GLY A 169 17.70 -5.37 -14.03
C GLY A 169 16.78 -6.61 -14.01
N PRO A 170 16.44 -7.16 -12.82
CA PRO A 170 15.76 -8.45 -12.71
C PRO A 170 14.41 -8.55 -13.43
N GLY A 171 13.70 -7.44 -13.59
CA GLY A 171 12.41 -7.41 -14.29
C GLY A 171 12.49 -7.53 -15.82
N ARG A 172 13.71 -7.60 -16.38
CA ARG A 172 13.93 -7.76 -17.83
C ARG A 172 14.24 -9.20 -18.24
N ALA A 173 14.40 -10.10 -17.28
CA ALA A 173 14.73 -11.49 -17.51
C ALA A 173 13.51 -12.37 -17.83
#